data_2f19669391e7fd8a311eb02faa0a2542
#
_entry.id   2f19669391e7fd8a311eb02faa0a2542
#
_cell.length_a   1.000
_cell.length_b   1.000
_cell.length_c   1.000
_cell.angle_alpha   90.00
_cell.angle_beta   90.00
_cell.angle_gamma   90.00
#
_symmetry.space_group_name_H-M   'P 1'
#
loop_
_entity.id
_entity.type
_entity.pdbx_description
1 polymer ?
#
loop_
_entity_poly.entity_id
_entity_poly.type
_entity_poly.pdbx_seq_one_letter_code
_entity_poly.pdbx_strand_id
1 'polypeptide(L)'
;HNFVYQHSIIKDNISKLGVVVSIATNEKNDQIKLFGKQLSMHIAASNPLALSPEGIKKEIIDKEEELIAEELRSSGKTPEIVKKISLGKINKFKEENSLMTQDWVMEPKKKVKDIISELNISDFKIKEFVRIKIGE
;
A
#
# COMPACT_ATOMS: atom_id res chain seq x y z
N HIS A 1 16.08 7.03 9.38
CA HIS A 1 16.75 6.63 8.12
C HIS A 1 15.83 6.79 6.93
N ASN A 2 16.36 7.33 5.85
CA ASN A 2 15.64 7.47 4.59
C ASN A 2 16.18 6.45 3.58
N PHE A 3 15.28 5.75 2.91
CA PHE A 3 15.62 4.79 1.87
C PHE A 3 15.04 5.27 0.54
N VAL A 4 15.86 5.23 -0.49
CA VAL A 4 15.48 5.69 -1.83
C VAL A 4 15.56 4.51 -2.81
N TYR A 5 14.51 4.33 -3.56
CA TYR A 5 14.46 3.38 -4.66
C TYR A 5 14.16 4.14 -5.95
N GLN A 6 14.97 3.88 -6.96
CA GLN A 6 14.74 4.42 -8.29
C GLN A 6 14.62 3.29 -9.29
N HIS A 7 13.60 3.34 -10.10
CA HIS A 7 13.39 2.39 -11.18
C HIS A 7 13.23 3.16 -12.49
N SER A 8 14.07 2.83 -13.47
CA SER A 8 14.02 3.42 -14.81
C SER A 8 13.78 2.30 -15.81
N ILE A 9 12.64 2.35 -16.50
CA ILE A 9 12.40 1.48 -17.65
C ILE A 9 12.63 2.31 -18.89
N ILE A 10 13.68 1.98 -19.65
CA ILE A 10 13.96 2.61 -20.94
C ILE A 10 13.36 1.72 -22.02
N LYS A 11 12.12 1.97 -22.38
CA LYS A 11 11.47 1.52 -23.60
C LYS A 11 10.68 2.68 -24.18
N ASP A 12 10.13 2.53 -25.36
CA ASP A 12 9.48 3.56 -26.18
C ASP A 12 8.70 4.66 -25.46
N ASN A 13 8.37 4.45 -24.19
CA ASN A 13 7.88 5.47 -23.27
C ASN A 13 8.75 5.42 -22.02
N ILE A 14 9.62 6.41 -21.85
CA ILE A 14 10.49 6.52 -20.70
C ILE A 14 9.66 6.85 -19.45
N SER A 15 9.32 5.85 -18.66
CA SER A 15 8.77 6.11 -17.34
C SER A 15 9.84 5.94 -16.28
N LYS A 16 10.01 6.97 -15.45
CA LYS A 16 10.85 6.94 -14.26
C LYS A 16 9.95 6.85 -13.04
N LEU A 17 10.24 5.90 -12.17
CA LEU A 17 9.54 5.71 -10.93
C LEU A 17 10.51 5.91 -9.78
N GLY A 18 10.18 6.83 -8.88
CA GLY A 18 10.94 7.06 -7.67
C GLY A 18 10.12 6.77 -6.43
N VAL A 19 10.74 6.15 -5.43
CA VAL A 19 10.13 5.89 -4.12
C VAL A 19 11.10 6.33 -3.03
N VAL A 20 10.59 7.07 -2.06
CA VAL A 20 11.32 7.43 -0.84
C VAL A 20 10.53 6.92 0.35
N VAL A 21 11.18 6.20 1.24
CA VAL A 21 10.60 5.71 2.50
C VAL A 21 11.39 6.26 3.66
N SER A 22 10.71 6.82 4.64
CA SER A 22 11.30 7.30 5.89
C SER A 22 10.95 6.36 7.03
N ILE A 23 11.97 5.79 7.66
CA ILE A 23 11.84 4.86 8.77
C ILE A 23 12.49 5.47 10.01
N ALA A 24 11.75 5.49 11.11
CA ALA A 24 12.26 5.90 12.41
C ALA A 24 12.67 4.66 13.22
N THR A 25 13.93 4.61 13.60
CA THR A 25 14.47 3.60 14.51
C THR A 25 15.85 4.04 14.98
N ASN A 26 16.24 3.65 16.19
CA ASN A 26 17.59 3.86 16.72
C ASN A 26 18.55 2.76 16.26
N GLU A 27 18.03 1.66 15.76
CA GLU A 27 18.85 0.56 15.23
C GLU A 27 19.50 0.95 13.91
N LYS A 28 20.80 0.59 13.78
CA LYS A 28 21.56 0.79 12.55
C LYS A 28 22.22 -0.52 12.19
N ASN A 29 21.52 -1.39 11.50
CA ASN A 29 22.05 -2.67 11.07
C ASN A 29 21.69 -2.97 9.61
N ASP A 30 22.34 -3.99 9.07
CA ASP A 30 22.15 -4.38 7.68
C ASP A 30 20.75 -4.93 7.41
N GLN A 31 20.10 -5.50 8.42
CA GLN A 31 18.74 -5.99 8.33
C GLN A 31 17.75 -4.86 8.03
N ILE A 32 17.92 -3.71 8.70
CA ILE A 32 17.07 -2.52 8.45
C ILE A 32 17.33 -1.96 7.07
N LYS A 33 18.59 -1.90 6.64
CA LYS A 33 18.94 -1.42 5.30
C LYS A 33 18.33 -2.31 4.22
N LEU A 34 18.43 -3.63 4.39
CA LEU A 34 17.84 -4.58 3.46
C LEU A 34 16.31 -4.45 3.43
N PHE A 35 15.67 -4.37 4.59
CA PHE A 35 14.23 -4.21 4.69
C PHE A 35 13.77 -2.89 4.05
N GLY A 36 14.47 -1.77 4.30
CA GLY A 36 14.15 -0.48 3.72
C GLY A 36 14.21 -0.50 2.19
N LYS A 37 15.19 -1.17 1.63
CA LYS A 37 15.31 -1.36 0.19
C LYS A 37 14.15 -2.21 -0.36
N GLN A 38 13.87 -3.33 0.28
CA GLN A 38 12.76 -4.21 -0.12
C GLN A 38 11.40 -3.51 0.02
N LEU A 39 11.21 -2.73 1.08
CA LEU A 39 10.00 -1.95 1.30
C LEU A 39 9.80 -0.90 0.18
N SER A 40 10.88 -0.25 -0.24
CA SER A 40 10.83 0.70 -1.36
C SER A 40 10.42 0.00 -2.65
N MET A 41 10.95 -1.19 -2.90
CA MET A 41 10.55 -2.02 -4.06
C MET A 41 9.08 -2.43 -3.98
N HIS A 42 8.62 -2.81 -2.79
CA HIS A 42 7.22 -3.15 -2.56
C HIS A 42 6.29 -1.96 -2.87
N ILE A 43 6.62 -0.77 -2.39
CA ILE A 43 5.85 0.45 -2.65
C ILE A 43 5.82 0.75 -4.15
N ALA A 44 6.94 0.59 -4.83
CA ALA A 44 7.02 0.77 -6.28
C ALA A 44 6.06 -0.17 -7.03
N ALA A 45 6.02 -1.44 -6.62
CA ALA A 45 5.22 -2.47 -7.27
C ALA A 45 3.73 -2.41 -6.90
N SER A 46 3.42 -2.15 -5.65
CA SER A 46 2.06 -2.29 -5.10
C SER A 46 1.29 -0.98 -4.99
N ASN A 47 1.96 0.16 -5.14
CA ASN A 47 1.35 1.51 -5.12
C ASN A 47 0.32 1.71 -3.99
N PRO A 48 0.72 1.58 -2.71
CA PRO A 48 -0.21 1.81 -1.61
C PRO A 48 -0.68 3.26 -1.58
N LEU A 49 -1.94 3.47 -1.23
CA LEU A 49 -2.55 4.81 -1.16
C LEU A 49 -2.33 5.46 0.20
N ALA A 50 -2.03 4.67 1.24
CA ALA A 50 -1.81 5.15 2.60
C ALA A 50 -1.00 4.13 3.39
N LEU A 51 -0.52 4.51 4.57
CA LEU A 51 0.18 3.59 5.48
C LEU A 51 -0.79 2.56 6.07
N SER A 52 -1.99 3.00 6.46
CA SER A 52 -3.02 2.16 7.07
C SER A 52 -4.37 2.37 6.39
N PRO A 53 -5.33 1.43 6.56
CA PRO A 53 -6.66 1.57 5.97
C PRO A 53 -7.36 2.88 6.34
N GLU A 54 -7.20 3.33 7.57
CA GLU A 54 -7.80 4.57 8.09
C GLU A 54 -7.19 5.82 7.47
N GLY A 55 -6.00 5.73 6.92
CA GLY A 55 -5.29 6.84 6.30
C GLY A 55 -5.66 7.12 4.85
N ILE A 56 -6.46 6.27 4.22
CA ILE A 56 -6.89 6.49 2.83
C ILE A 56 -7.82 7.71 2.79
N LYS A 57 -7.57 8.62 1.84
CA LYS A 57 -8.36 9.85 1.70
C LYS A 57 -9.83 9.56 1.48
N LYS A 58 -10.68 10.34 2.13
CA LYS A 58 -12.13 10.20 2.04
C LYS A 58 -12.64 10.26 0.60
N GLU A 59 -12.08 11.14 -0.22
CA GLU A 59 -12.48 11.30 -1.64
C GLU A 59 -12.26 10.01 -2.42
N ILE A 60 -11.20 9.28 -2.14
CA ILE A 60 -10.90 7.99 -2.78
C ILE A 60 -11.91 6.94 -2.34
N ILE A 61 -12.22 6.89 -1.05
CA ILE A 61 -13.21 5.95 -0.50
C ILE A 61 -14.62 6.25 -1.06
N ASP A 62 -15.02 7.50 -1.08
CA ASP A 62 -16.32 7.92 -1.60
C ASP A 62 -16.49 7.50 -3.08
N LYS A 63 -15.45 7.70 -3.88
CA LYS A 63 -15.45 7.29 -5.29
C LYS A 63 -15.58 5.77 -5.45
N GLU A 64 -14.88 5.01 -4.63
CA GLU A 64 -14.98 3.56 -4.65
C GLU A 64 -16.36 3.08 -4.20
N GLU A 65 -16.93 3.70 -3.19
CA GLU A 65 -18.31 3.42 -2.76
C GLU A 65 -19.33 3.67 -3.87
N GLU A 66 -19.16 4.74 -4.64
CA GLU A 66 -20.01 5.04 -5.81
C GLU A 66 -19.91 3.93 -6.86
N LEU A 67 -18.69 3.48 -7.18
CA LEU A 67 -18.46 2.41 -8.15
C LEU A 67 -19.10 1.10 -7.70
N ILE A 68 -18.98 0.76 -6.43
CA ILE A 68 -19.60 -0.44 -5.85
C ILE A 68 -21.11 -0.34 -5.88
N ALA A 69 -21.66 0.81 -5.52
CA ALA A 69 -23.11 1.03 -5.54
C ALA A 69 -23.67 0.87 -6.95
N GLU A 70 -22.97 1.40 -7.95
CA GLU A 70 -23.36 1.26 -9.35
C GLU A 70 -23.31 -0.19 -9.82
N GLU A 71 -22.25 -0.91 -9.48
CA GLU A 71 -22.11 -2.34 -9.78
C GLU A 71 -23.26 -3.16 -9.19
N LEU A 72 -23.68 -2.85 -7.96
CA LEU A 72 -24.74 -3.59 -7.26
C LEU A 72 -26.14 -3.15 -7.61
N ARG A 73 -26.33 -2.01 -8.27
CA ARG A 73 -27.64 -1.45 -8.60
C ARG A 73 -28.48 -2.40 -9.46
N SER A 74 -27.85 -3.09 -10.39
CA SER A 74 -28.51 -4.03 -11.30
C SER A 74 -28.51 -5.47 -10.81
N SER A 75 -28.05 -5.74 -9.60
CA SER A 75 -27.89 -7.10 -9.08
C SER A 75 -29.19 -7.76 -8.63
N GLY A 76 -30.26 -6.99 -8.47
CA GLY A 76 -31.55 -7.51 -7.98
C GLY A 76 -31.57 -7.93 -6.51
N LYS A 77 -30.52 -7.63 -5.76
CA LYS A 77 -30.39 -7.97 -4.34
C LYS A 77 -31.14 -6.97 -3.45
N THR A 78 -31.55 -7.43 -2.27
CA THR A 78 -32.24 -6.56 -1.30
C THR A 78 -31.29 -5.48 -0.79
N PRO A 79 -31.83 -4.30 -0.34
CA PRO A 79 -30.98 -3.23 0.21
C PRO A 79 -30.07 -3.68 1.37
N GLU A 80 -30.54 -4.58 2.22
CA GLU A 80 -29.74 -5.11 3.34
C GLU A 80 -28.53 -5.91 2.85
N ILE A 81 -28.74 -6.78 1.85
CA ILE A 81 -27.67 -7.57 1.25
C ILE A 81 -26.68 -6.66 0.52
N VAL A 82 -27.17 -5.68 -0.23
CA VAL A 82 -26.33 -4.69 -0.93
C VAL A 82 -25.43 -3.95 0.07
N LYS A 83 -25.99 -3.54 1.20
CA LYS A 83 -25.23 -2.84 2.25
C LYS A 83 -24.10 -3.72 2.82
N LYS A 84 -24.38 -4.99 3.10
CA LYS A 84 -23.37 -5.94 3.59
C LYS A 84 -22.25 -6.17 2.58
N ILE A 85 -22.61 -6.37 1.31
CA ILE A 85 -21.64 -6.57 0.24
C ILE A 85 -20.79 -5.32 0.04
N SER A 86 -21.40 -4.13 0.06
CA SER A 86 -20.70 -2.86 -0.07
C SER A 86 -19.67 -2.67 1.04
N LEU A 87 -20.06 -2.95 2.28
CA LEU A 87 -19.16 -2.84 3.43
C LEU A 87 -17.96 -3.79 3.30
N GLY A 88 -18.21 -5.04 2.91
CA GLY A 88 -17.16 -6.04 2.69
C GLY A 88 -16.20 -5.63 1.57
N LYS A 89 -16.73 -5.12 0.46
CA LYS A 89 -15.92 -4.66 -0.67
C LYS A 89 -15.07 -3.43 -0.31
N ILE A 90 -15.62 -2.49 0.43
CA ILE A 90 -14.88 -1.30 0.90
C ILE A 90 -13.77 -1.69 1.86
N ASN A 91 -14.02 -2.57 2.80
CA ASN A 91 -13.00 -3.05 3.72
C ASN A 91 -11.85 -3.75 2.99
N LYS A 92 -12.20 -4.58 2.01
CA LYS A 92 -11.21 -5.26 1.16
C LYS A 92 -10.40 -4.25 0.36
N PHE A 93 -11.03 -3.24 -0.24
CA PHE A 93 -10.36 -2.17 -0.96
C PHE A 93 -9.35 -1.45 -0.07
N LYS A 94 -9.75 -1.08 1.15
CA LYS A 94 -8.87 -0.42 2.11
C LYS A 94 -7.66 -1.28 2.48
N GLU A 95 -7.86 -2.57 2.73
CA GLU A 95 -6.78 -3.50 3.06
C GLU A 95 -5.81 -3.70 1.90
N GLU A 96 -6.33 -3.84 0.69
CA GLU A 96 -5.51 -4.06 -0.52
C GLU A 96 -4.72 -2.82 -0.94
N ASN A 97 -5.12 -1.63 -0.48
CA ASN A 97 -4.51 -0.36 -0.88
C ASN A 97 -3.77 0.37 0.26
N SER A 98 -3.54 -0.31 1.36
CA SER A 98 -2.79 0.23 2.49
C SER A 98 -1.49 -0.55 2.69
N LEU A 99 -0.38 0.16 2.89
CA LEU A 99 0.95 -0.44 2.97
C LEU A 99 1.02 -1.58 4.00
N MET A 100 0.54 -1.32 5.22
CA MET A 100 0.67 -2.28 6.33
C MET A 100 -0.13 -3.55 6.13
N THR A 101 -1.21 -3.50 5.37
CA THR A 101 -2.13 -4.63 5.15
C THR A 101 -1.99 -5.29 3.78
N GLN A 102 -1.12 -4.74 2.92
CA GLN A 102 -0.81 -5.35 1.63
C GLN A 102 0.00 -6.63 1.80
N ASP A 103 -0.18 -7.56 0.87
CA ASP A 103 0.63 -8.76 0.80
C ASP A 103 2.07 -8.40 0.44
N TRP A 104 3.03 -8.93 1.19
CA TRP A 104 4.45 -8.63 0.97
C TRP A 104 4.92 -9.16 -0.38
N VAL A 105 5.50 -8.28 -1.19
CA VAL A 105 5.93 -8.62 -2.56
C VAL A 105 6.91 -9.79 -2.59
N MET A 106 7.79 -9.89 -1.61
CA MET A 106 8.80 -10.95 -1.52
C MET A 106 8.22 -12.28 -1.01
N GLU A 107 7.12 -12.22 -0.26
CA GLU A 107 6.45 -13.39 0.31
C GLU A 107 4.95 -13.10 0.47
N PRO A 108 4.13 -13.32 -0.59
CA PRO A 108 2.71 -12.91 -0.59
C PRO A 108 1.81 -13.59 0.45
N LYS A 109 2.29 -14.63 1.10
CA LYS A 109 1.57 -15.29 2.20
C LYS A 109 1.58 -14.46 3.49
N LYS A 110 2.44 -13.45 3.57
CA LYS A 110 2.58 -12.57 4.73
C LYS A 110 2.21 -11.14 4.36
N LYS A 111 1.71 -10.40 5.32
CA LYS A 111 1.44 -8.96 5.17
C LYS A 111 2.69 -8.16 5.52
N VAL A 112 2.77 -6.92 5.03
CA VAL A 112 3.87 -6.01 5.38
C VAL A 112 4.01 -5.87 6.89
N LYS A 113 2.91 -5.73 7.63
CA LYS A 113 2.92 -5.64 9.09
C LYS A 113 3.54 -6.88 9.76
N ASP A 114 3.34 -8.06 9.18
CA ASP A 114 3.89 -9.31 9.72
C ASP A 114 5.41 -9.33 9.56
N ILE A 115 5.91 -8.89 8.41
CA ILE A 115 7.35 -8.77 8.15
C ILE A 115 8.00 -7.78 9.12
N ILE A 116 7.34 -6.64 9.39
CA ILE A 116 7.82 -5.66 10.37
C ILE A 116 7.90 -6.28 11.77
N SER A 117 6.90 -7.05 12.15
CA SER A 117 6.91 -7.78 13.44
C SER A 117 8.06 -8.76 13.53
N GLU A 118 8.40 -9.45 12.43
CA GLU A 118 9.50 -10.39 12.36
C GLU A 118 10.88 -9.73 12.51
N LEU A 119 11.01 -8.44 12.23
CA LEU A 119 12.25 -7.70 12.48
C LEU A 119 12.58 -7.63 13.96
N ASN A 120 11.58 -7.74 14.81
CA ASN A 120 11.71 -7.72 16.27
C ASN A 120 12.46 -6.49 16.80
N ILE A 121 12.15 -5.33 16.23
CA ILE A 121 12.71 -4.04 16.62
C ILE A 121 11.62 -3.21 17.27
N SER A 122 11.73 -2.93 18.57
CA SER A 122 10.68 -2.30 19.37
C SER A 122 10.36 -0.85 18.97
N ASP A 123 11.36 -0.12 18.47
CA ASP A 123 11.21 1.30 18.11
C ASP A 123 11.02 1.51 16.60
N PHE A 124 10.79 0.45 15.84
CA PHE A 124 10.65 0.54 14.40
C PHE A 124 9.30 1.15 14.01
N LYS A 125 9.35 2.20 13.18
CA LYS A 125 8.14 2.87 12.68
C LYS A 125 8.39 3.40 11.27
N ILE A 126 7.44 3.15 10.37
CA ILE A 126 7.41 3.80 9.07
C ILE A 126 6.72 5.15 9.27
N LYS A 127 7.43 6.26 9.04
CA LYS A 127 6.90 7.60 9.19
C LYS A 127 6.07 8.01 7.99
N GLU A 128 6.66 7.89 6.79
CA GLU A 128 6.01 8.30 5.55
C GLU A 128 6.69 7.63 4.36
N PHE A 129 6.01 7.64 3.26
CA PHE A 129 6.59 7.27 1.97
C PHE A 129 6.06 8.18 0.87
N VAL A 130 6.85 8.34 -0.18
CA VAL A 130 6.46 9.09 -1.39
C VAL A 130 6.77 8.23 -2.60
N ARG A 131 5.82 8.14 -3.50
CA ARG A 131 5.98 7.44 -4.77
C ARG A 131 5.67 8.42 -5.90
N ILE A 132 6.65 8.63 -6.77
CA ILE A 132 6.55 9.58 -7.89
C ILE A 132 6.79 8.82 -9.19
N LYS A 133 5.85 8.95 -10.12
CA LYS A 133 5.97 8.41 -11.46
C LYS A 133 6.05 9.55 -12.46
N ILE A 134 7.10 9.55 -13.29
CA ILE A 134 7.36 10.61 -14.27
C ILE A 134 7.40 9.98 -15.67
N GLY A 135 6.87 10.67 -16.65
CA GLY A 135 7.00 10.27 -18.06
C GLY A 135 5.83 9.47 -18.63
N GLU A 136 4.64 9.69 -18.13
CA GLU A 136 3.40 9.26 -18.79
C GLU A 136 2.74 10.38 -19.53
#